data_3615022171bb2895915e4e67b3218c4c
#
_entry.id   3615022171bb2895915e4e67b3218c4c
#
_cell.length_a   1.000
_cell.length_b   1.000
_cell.length_c   1.000
_cell.angle_alpha   90.00
_cell.angle_beta   90.00
_cell.angle_gamma   90.00
#
_symmetry.space_group_name_H-M   'P 1'
#
loop_
_entity.id
_entity.type
_entity.pdbx_description
1 polymer ?
#
loop_
_entity_poly.entity_id
_entity_poly.type
_entity_poly.pdbx_seq_one_letter_code
_entity_poly.pdbx_strand_id
1 'polypeptide(L)'
;MPANTFEYIFPAIRGVQAGREYYVSMCPLRLIPKIFLFDDEELVPELRAQRVLNRARVPDISNYILENRDSYVFSAITASVDGDVKFQPVSSEADESRVGALHIDMSARFIINDGQHRRAAIELALKQEPILGDETIAVVLFLDRDLQRSQQMFADLNRYAIRPSRSLGLLYDHRNDLSKITKLVALRSTAFKDVVEMEKSTLSERSRKLFTLSAIYSGNAALLEGAEFPNLEQASKRCIEFWDELARCIPEWGHVRASTMTAGEVRRDFLHSHAIVLQALGIAGNQLLREVQSGWRERLKLLKGIDWSRSNAKLWEGRALIGGRASKSSHNVILTSNVIKQRLNLDLGPDERRVEDAFKRGAHGDGT
;
A
#
# COMPACT_ATOMS: atom_id res chain seq x y z
N MET A 1 -21.37 0.60 52.93
CA MET A 1 -22.24 0.74 51.77
C MET A 1 -21.42 0.31 50.56
N PRO A 2 -21.90 -0.58 49.70
CA PRO A 2 -21.16 -0.85 48.45
C PRO A 2 -21.10 0.47 47.70
N ALA A 3 -19.89 0.87 47.30
CA ALA A 3 -19.69 2.02 46.43
C ALA A 3 -20.49 1.76 45.16
N ASN A 4 -21.34 2.70 44.76
CA ASN A 4 -21.97 2.71 43.45
C ASN A 4 -20.86 2.86 42.43
N THR A 5 -20.26 1.74 41.98
CA THR A 5 -19.29 1.73 40.89
C THR A 5 -20.07 1.75 39.59
N PHE A 6 -19.82 2.76 38.78
CA PHE A 6 -20.33 2.78 37.41
C PHE A 6 -19.52 1.81 36.56
N GLU A 7 -20.20 0.98 35.77
CA GLU A 7 -19.57 -0.06 34.98
C GLU A 7 -19.93 0.09 33.51
N TYR A 8 -18.99 -0.23 32.62
CA TYR A 8 -19.27 -0.59 31.25
C TYR A 8 -19.72 -2.05 31.22
N ILE A 9 -20.82 -2.33 30.54
CA ILE A 9 -21.34 -3.71 30.38
C ILE A 9 -21.33 -4.04 28.89
N PHE A 10 -20.55 -5.06 28.53
CA PHE A 10 -20.44 -5.52 27.14
C PHE A 10 -20.91 -6.97 27.03
N PRO A 11 -21.76 -7.30 26.03
CA PRO A 11 -21.94 -8.69 25.62
C PRO A 11 -20.60 -9.25 25.18
N ALA A 12 -20.17 -10.38 25.71
CA ALA A 12 -18.84 -10.91 25.42
C ALA A 12 -18.82 -12.42 25.32
N ILE A 13 -17.87 -12.92 24.53
CA ILE A 13 -17.51 -14.33 24.44
C ILE A 13 -16.15 -14.48 25.12
N ARG A 14 -16.07 -15.41 26.09
CA ARG A 14 -14.84 -15.73 26.82
C ARG A 14 -14.05 -16.80 26.08
N GLY A 15 -12.78 -16.52 25.82
CA GLY A 15 -11.81 -17.46 25.28
C GLY A 15 -10.64 -17.68 26.26
N VAL A 16 -9.80 -18.70 25.95
CA VAL A 16 -8.55 -18.95 26.65
C VAL A 16 -7.41 -19.06 25.64
N GLN A 17 -6.32 -18.33 25.90
CA GLN A 17 -5.11 -18.37 25.09
C GLN A 17 -3.89 -18.37 26.01
N ALA A 18 -2.98 -19.31 25.81
CA ALA A 18 -1.80 -19.50 26.68
C ALA A 18 -2.17 -19.61 28.20
N GLY A 19 -3.27 -20.32 28.51
CA GLY A 19 -3.77 -20.50 29.86
C GLY A 19 -4.44 -19.28 30.48
N ARG A 20 -4.71 -18.22 29.72
CA ARG A 20 -5.31 -16.98 30.22
C ARG A 20 -6.59 -16.64 29.48
N GLU A 21 -7.54 -16.10 30.23
CA GLU A 21 -8.81 -15.64 29.68
C GLU A 21 -8.63 -14.35 28.87
N TYR A 22 -9.37 -14.27 27.77
CA TYR A 22 -9.60 -13.05 27.00
C TYR A 22 -11.05 -13.00 26.56
N TYR A 23 -11.52 -11.84 26.15
CA TYR A 23 -12.90 -11.60 25.83
C TYR A 23 -13.03 -10.94 24.47
N VAL A 24 -14.00 -11.38 23.67
CA VAL A 24 -14.36 -10.76 22.39
C VAL A 24 -15.72 -10.11 22.55
N SER A 25 -15.82 -8.84 22.21
CA SER A 25 -17.04 -8.07 22.27
C SER A 25 -17.26 -7.25 21.01
N MET A 26 -18.53 -6.90 20.72
CA MET A 26 -18.88 -5.94 19.69
C MET A 26 -19.09 -4.58 20.34
N CYS A 27 -18.29 -3.60 19.95
CA CYS A 27 -18.33 -2.26 20.51
C CYS A 27 -18.88 -1.26 19.47
N PRO A 28 -19.93 -0.49 19.80
CA PRO A 28 -20.40 0.59 18.92
C PRO A 28 -19.30 1.59 18.61
N LEU A 29 -19.21 2.01 17.36
CA LEU A 29 -18.14 2.93 16.90
C LEU A 29 -18.14 4.23 17.69
N ARG A 30 -19.31 4.72 18.13
CA ARG A 30 -19.42 5.94 18.96
C ARG A 30 -18.71 5.83 20.31
N LEU A 31 -18.50 4.61 20.84
CA LEU A 31 -17.82 4.39 22.11
C LEU A 31 -16.30 4.28 21.94
N ILE A 32 -15.82 3.87 20.79
CA ILE A 32 -14.39 3.64 20.52
C ILE A 32 -13.52 4.85 20.91
N PRO A 33 -13.79 6.10 20.46
CA PRO A 33 -12.98 7.24 20.87
C PRO A 33 -13.15 7.63 22.33
N LYS A 34 -14.20 7.17 23.00
CA LYS A 34 -14.50 7.53 24.40
C LYS A 34 -13.82 6.61 25.41
N ILE A 35 -13.79 5.31 25.13
CA ILE A 35 -13.20 4.31 26.04
C ILE A 35 -11.72 4.07 25.77
N PHE A 36 -11.29 4.19 24.52
CA PHE A 36 -9.89 4.07 24.13
C PHE A 36 -9.29 5.47 24.00
N LEU A 37 -9.01 6.08 25.14
CA LEU A 37 -8.33 7.38 25.18
C LEU A 37 -6.91 7.21 24.64
N PHE A 38 -6.57 8.04 23.68
CA PHE A 38 -5.23 8.11 23.11
C PHE A 38 -4.63 9.42 23.60
N ASP A 39 -4.08 9.40 24.80
CA ASP A 39 -3.34 10.54 25.33
C ASP A 39 -1.85 10.23 25.30
N ASP A 40 -1.15 10.82 24.32
CA ASP A 40 0.30 10.70 24.19
C ASP A 40 1.05 11.25 25.41
N GLU A 41 0.40 12.10 26.22
CA GLU A 41 1.01 12.75 27.37
C GLU A 41 0.92 11.91 28.66
N GLU A 42 -0.11 11.08 28.81
CA GLU A 42 -0.28 10.21 29.98
C GLU A 42 0.49 8.88 29.90
N LEU A 43 0.98 8.51 28.70
CA LEU A 43 1.75 7.29 28.54
C LEU A 43 3.21 7.50 28.94
N VAL A 44 3.76 6.57 29.73
CA VAL A 44 5.20 6.56 30.02
C VAL A 44 6.03 6.52 28.74
N PRO A 45 7.23 7.14 28.70
CA PRO A 45 8.02 7.29 27.48
C PRO A 45 8.28 5.98 26.72
N GLU A 46 8.41 4.87 27.43
CA GLU A 46 8.62 3.52 26.88
C GLU A 46 7.40 3.02 26.07
N LEU A 47 6.19 3.46 26.43
CA LEU A 47 4.96 3.15 25.68
C LEU A 47 4.76 4.10 24.49
N ARG A 48 5.21 5.34 24.59
CA ARG A 48 5.13 6.31 23.50
C ARG A 48 5.95 5.86 22.30
N ALA A 49 7.20 5.42 22.52
CA ALA A 49 8.12 5.03 21.45
C ALA A 49 7.61 3.88 20.58
N GLN A 50 6.80 2.98 21.16
CA GLN A 50 6.25 1.82 20.48
C GLN A 50 4.91 2.07 19.76
N ARG A 51 4.22 3.16 20.09
CA ARG A 51 2.85 3.46 19.67
C ARG A 51 2.69 4.74 18.86
N VAL A 52 3.76 5.19 18.20
CA VAL A 52 3.68 6.40 17.35
C VAL A 52 2.62 6.21 16.27
N LEU A 53 1.53 6.95 16.42
CA LEU A 53 0.48 7.04 15.42
C LEU A 53 1.05 7.68 14.16
N ASN A 54 1.12 6.97 13.05
CA ASN A 54 1.41 7.61 11.77
C ASN A 54 0.17 8.41 11.34
N ARG A 55 0.13 9.67 11.73
CA ARG A 55 -0.99 10.59 11.48
C ARG A 55 -1.30 10.74 10.00
N ALA A 56 -0.31 10.57 9.12
CA ALA A 56 -0.51 10.65 7.67
C ALA A 56 -1.41 9.53 7.11
N ARG A 57 -1.55 8.41 7.81
CA ARG A 57 -2.42 7.28 7.40
C ARG A 57 -3.85 7.38 7.89
N VAL A 58 -4.14 8.25 8.86
CA VAL A 58 -5.48 8.36 9.46
C VAL A 58 -6.53 8.85 8.46
N PRO A 59 -6.27 9.91 7.65
CA PRO A 59 -7.22 10.36 6.62
C PRO A 59 -7.54 9.27 5.59
N ASP A 60 -6.54 8.51 5.14
CA ASP A 60 -6.75 7.43 4.15
C ASP A 60 -7.71 6.36 4.67
N ILE A 61 -7.55 5.96 5.95
CA ILE A 61 -8.42 4.96 6.59
C ILE A 61 -9.82 5.56 6.85
N SER A 62 -9.91 6.83 7.23
CA SER A 62 -11.20 7.51 7.42
C SER A 62 -11.96 7.62 6.09
N ASN A 63 -11.29 8.03 5.02
CA ASN A 63 -11.88 8.08 3.69
C ASN A 63 -12.33 6.70 3.21
N TYR A 64 -11.55 5.64 3.52
CA TYR A 64 -11.95 4.27 3.21
C TYR A 64 -13.31 3.91 3.84
N ILE A 65 -13.58 4.32 5.09
CA ILE A 65 -14.91 4.11 5.72
C ILE A 65 -15.98 4.90 4.95
N LEU A 66 -15.74 6.20 4.74
CA LEU A 66 -16.71 7.13 4.19
C LEU A 66 -17.10 6.81 2.74
N GLU A 67 -16.12 6.40 1.93
CA GLU A 67 -16.30 6.05 0.53
C GLU A 67 -16.87 4.65 0.31
N ASN A 68 -16.80 3.78 1.32
CA ASN A 68 -17.20 2.36 1.21
C ASN A 68 -18.22 1.96 2.28
N ARG A 69 -19.18 2.81 2.59
CA ARG A 69 -20.16 2.62 3.67
C ARG A 69 -20.83 1.24 3.70
N ASP A 70 -21.17 0.72 2.53
CA ASP A 70 -21.89 -0.55 2.40
C ASP A 70 -20.97 -1.77 2.34
N SER A 71 -19.63 -1.57 2.42
CA SER A 71 -18.69 -2.64 2.12
C SER A 71 -17.34 -2.53 2.82
N TYR A 72 -17.12 -1.54 3.70
CA TYR A 72 -15.87 -1.47 4.45
C TYR A 72 -15.79 -2.62 5.47
N VAL A 73 -14.58 -3.08 5.74
CA VAL A 73 -14.31 -4.14 6.71
C VAL A 73 -13.10 -3.78 7.56
N PHE A 74 -13.22 -3.93 8.88
CA PHE A 74 -12.11 -3.80 9.81
C PHE A 74 -11.82 -5.09 10.55
N SER A 75 -10.55 -5.36 10.79
CA SER A 75 -10.13 -6.33 11.80
C SER A 75 -10.41 -5.78 13.20
N ALA A 76 -10.49 -6.67 14.21
CA ALA A 76 -10.72 -6.29 15.59
C ALA A 76 -9.66 -5.31 16.13
N ILE A 77 -10.08 -4.44 17.06
CA ILE A 77 -9.16 -3.70 17.93
C ILE A 77 -8.75 -4.65 19.06
N THR A 78 -7.46 -4.77 19.33
CA THR A 78 -6.94 -5.55 20.44
C THR A 78 -6.46 -4.61 21.54
N ALA A 79 -6.94 -4.80 22.76
CA ALA A 79 -6.60 -3.96 23.90
C ALA A 79 -6.39 -4.75 25.18
N SER A 80 -5.55 -4.21 26.07
CA SER A 80 -5.43 -4.64 27.47
C SER A 80 -6.32 -3.76 28.35
N VAL A 81 -6.96 -4.36 29.34
CA VAL A 81 -7.74 -3.67 30.36
C VAL A 81 -6.99 -3.73 31.68
N ASP A 82 -6.64 -2.57 32.20
CA ASP A 82 -6.08 -2.39 33.55
C ASP A 82 -7.16 -1.84 34.47
N GLY A 83 -7.77 -2.70 35.23
CA GLY A 83 -8.85 -2.38 36.13
C GLY A 83 -9.62 -3.59 36.61
N ASP A 84 -10.69 -3.36 37.39
CA ASP A 84 -11.55 -4.43 37.86
C ASP A 84 -12.52 -4.86 36.74
N VAL A 85 -12.45 -6.14 36.44
CA VAL A 85 -13.27 -6.77 35.38
C VAL A 85 -13.92 -8.03 35.96
N LYS A 86 -15.23 -8.18 35.71
CA LYS A 86 -16.00 -9.34 36.09
C LYS A 86 -16.79 -9.89 34.92
N PHE A 87 -16.63 -11.16 34.64
CA PHE A 87 -17.43 -11.84 33.63
C PHE A 87 -18.62 -12.57 34.30
N GLN A 88 -19.81 -12.29 33.82
CA GLN A 88 -21.04 -12.96 34.25
C GLN A 88 -21.58 -13.82 33.12
N PRO A 89 -21.43 -15.16 33.17
CA PRO A 89 -21.95 -16.03 32.13
C PRO A 89 -23.48 -16.05 32.14
N VAL A 90 -24.06 -16.29 30.95
CA VAL A 90 -25.54 -16.43 30.79
C VAL A 90 -26.03 -17.68 31.49
N SER A 91 -25.24 -18.77 31.50
CA SER A 91 -25.59 -20.05 32.08
C SER A 91 -24.38 -20.66 32.77
N SER A 92 -24.61 -21.54 33.74
CA SER A 92 -23.56 -22.32 34.42
C SER A 92 -23.19 -23.61 33.66
N GLU A 93 -23.93 -23.96 32.60
CA GLU A 93 -23.64 -25.12 31.76
C GLU A 93 -22.35 -24.90 30.96
N ALA A 94 -21.56 -25.96 30.77
CA ALA A 94 -20.17 -25.84 30.28
C ALA A 94 -20.01 -25.10 28.95
N ASP A 95 -20.89 -25.37 28.00
CA ASP A 95 -20.83 -24.74 26.67
C ASP A 95 -21.41 -23.30 26.65
N GLU A 96 -22.41 -23.02 27.47
CA GLU A 96 -23.05 -21.70 27.60
C GLU A 96 -22.27 -20.78 28.55
N SER A 97 -21.38 -21.33 29.39
CA SER A 97 -20.53 -20.56 30.30
C SER A 97 -19.52 -19.65 29.62
N ARG A 98 -19.36 -19.78 28.29
CA ARG A 98 -18.45 -18.93 27.50
C ARG A 98 -19.10 -17.64 27.04
N VAL A 99 -20.42 -17.56 26.99
CA VAL A 99 -21.17 -16.37 26.57
C VAL A 99 -21.70 -15.67 27.81
N GLY A 100 -21.58 -14.35 27.87
CA GLY A 100 -22.01 -13.60 29.02
C GLY A 100 -21.89 -12.09 28.88
N ALA A 101 -21.97 -11.42 30.00
CA ALA A 101 -21.74 -9.99 30.13
C ALA A 101 -20.38 -9.75 30.82
N LEU A 102 -19.58 -8.90 30.20
CA LEU A 102 -18.31 -8.42 30.75
C LEU A 102 -18.56 -7.05 31.40
N HIS A 103 -18.40 -7.01 32.70
CA HIS A 103 -18.54 -5.83 33.54
C HIS A 103 -17.13 -5.24 33.75
N ILE A 104 -16.93 -3.98 33.39
CA ILE A 104 -15.65 -3.29 33.51
C ILE A 104 -15.91 -1.98 34.28
N ASP A 105 -15.20 -1.79 35.36
CA ASP A 105 -15.29 -0.54 36.14
C ASP A 105 -14.92 0.64 35.21
N MET A 106 -15.67 1.75 35.33
CA MET A 106 -15.44 2.94 34.49
C MET A 106 -14.10 3.63 34.74
N SER A 107 -13.45 3.35 35.86
CA SER A 107 -12.09 3.81 36.15
C SER A 107 -10.99 2.97 35.49
N ALA A 108 -11.36 1.83 34.90
CA ALA A 108 -10.40 0.96 34.20
C ALA A 108 -9.80 1.67 32.99
N ARG A 109 -8.52 1.41 32.73
CA ARG A 109 -7.77 1.93 31.58
C ARG A 109 -7.77 0.93 30.46
N PHE A 110 -8.08 1.40 29.26
CA PHE A 110 -8.03 0.59 28.04
C PHE A 110 -6.80 0.98 27.21
N ILE A 111 -5.87 0.04 27.08
CA ILE A 111 -4.61 0.26 26.38
C ILE A 111 -4.65 -0.51 25.06
N ILE A 112 -4.68 0.20 23.93
CA ILE A 112 -4.72 -0.43 22.61
C ILE A 112 -3.37 -1.11 22.29
N ASN A 113 -3.38 -2.41 22.05
CA ASN A 113 -2.21 -3.18 21.62
C ASN A 113 -2.11 -3.27 20.08
N ASP A 114 -3.26 -3.34 19.38
CA ASP A 114 -3.35 -3.19 17.93
C ASP A 114 -4.64 -2.47 17.55
N GLY A 115 -4.58 -1.57 16.58
CA GLY A 115 -5.73 -0.84 16.05
C GLY A 115 -5.76 0.66 16.32
N GLN A 116 -4.66 1.27 16.74
CA GLN A 116 -4.57 2.72 17.03
C GLN A 116 -4.99 3.58 15.83
N HIS A 117 -4.53 3.22 14.62
CA HIS A 117 -4.90 3.92 13.40
C HIS A 117 -6.38 3.77 13.07
N ARG A 118 -6.96 2.58 13.35
CA ARG A 118 -8.41 2.34 13.18
C ARG A 118 -9.22 3.18 14.15
N ARG A 119 -8.81 3.22 15.42
CA ARG A 119 -9.45 4.06 16.45
C ARG A 119 -9.46 5.53 16.01
N ALA A 120 -8.31 6.08 15.60
CA ALA A 120 -8.20 7.47 15.18
C ALA A 120 -9.00 7.76 13.89
N ALA A 121 -9.02 6.83 12.95
CA ALA A 121 -9.80 6.96 11.72
C ALA A 121 -11.30 6.90 11.97
N ILE A 122 -11.76 6.03 12.87
CA ILE A 122 -13.15 5.96 13.32
C ILE A 122 -13.57 7.31 13.95
N GLU A 123 -12.73 7.88 14.83
CA GLU A 123 -13.01 9.19 15.41
C GLU A 123 -13.15 10.29 14.36
N LEU A 124 -12.28 10.28 13.35
CA LEU A 124 -12.31 11.25 12.25
C LEU A 124 -13.57 11.05 11.37
N ALA A 125 -13.91 9.80 11.05
CA ALA A 125 -15.09 9.47 10.26
C ALA A 125 -16.39 9.85 10.99
N LEU A 126 -16.49 9.61 12.30
CA LEU A 126 -17.65 9.98 13.13
C LEU A 126 -17.88 11.49 13.20
N LYS A 127 -16.84 12.32 13.08
CA LYS A 127 -16.98 13.79 13.00
C LYS A 127 -17.66 14.23 11.71
N GLN A 128 -17.48 13.50 10.64
CA GLN A 128 -18.08 13.79 9.32
C GLN A 128 -19.44 13.12 9.18
N GLU A 129 -19.59 11.91 9.71
CA GLU A 129 -20.76 11.08 9.54
C GLU A 129 -21.16 10.41 10.86
N PRO A 130 -21.90 11.10 11.75
CA PRO A 130 -22.25 10.62 13.08
C PRO A 130 -23.10 9.34 13.09
N ILE A 131 -23.85 9.05 12.02
CA ILE A 131 -24.70 7.87 11.94
C ILE A 131 -23.90 6.56 11.97
N LEU A 132 -22.64 6.57 11.54
CA LEU A 132 -21.73 5.43 11.67
C LEU A 132 -21.53 4.98 13.12
N GLY A 133 -21.88 5.83 14.09
CA GLY A 133 -21.76 5.53 15.50
C GLY A 133 -22.60 4.35 15.98
N ASP A 134 -23.65 3.97 15.24
CA ASP A 134 -24.51 2.82 15.54
C ASP A 134 -23.94 1.49 14.99
N GLU A 135 -22.99 1.55 14.09
CA GLU A 135 -22.24 0.39 13.63
C GLU A 135 -21.26 -0.10 14.71
N THR A 136 -20.77 -1.33 14.55
CA THR A 136 -19.91 -1.95 15.56
C THR A 136 -18.59 -2.43 14.98
N ILE A 137 -17.56 -2.47 15.85
CA ILE A 137 -16.30 -3.15 15.58
C ILE A 137 -16.04 -4.21 16.65
N ALA A 138 -15.46 -5.34 16.25
CA ALA A 138 -15.01 -6.34 17.20
C ALA A 138 -13.83 -5.80 18.04
N VAL A 139 -13.87 -6.03 19.35
CA VAL A 139 -12.79 -5.69 20.28
C VAL A 139 -12.38 -6.95 21.02
N VAL A 140 -11.07 -7.22 21.05
CA VAL A 140 -10.47 -8.31 21.81
C VAL A 140 -9.83 -7.70 23.05
N LEU A 141 -10.32 -8.08 24.23
CA LEU A 141 -9.92 -7.54 25.51
C LEU A 141 -9.11 -8.58 26.29
N PHE A 142 -7.90 -8.24 26.65
CA PHE A 142 -7.05 -9.01 27.56
C PHE A 142 -7.04 -8.34 28.92
N LEU A 143 -7.26 -9.15 29.97
CA LEU A 143 -7.17 -8.67 31.34
C LEU A 143 -5.70 -8.65 31.75
N ASP A 144 -5.12 -7.48 31.80
CA ASP A 144 -3.69 -7.37 32.08
C ASP A 144 -3.37 -6.08 32.84
N ARG A 145 -2.95 -6.28 34.10
CA ARG A 145 -2.48 -5.22 35.01
C ARG A 145 -0.97 -4.95 34.86
N ASP A 146 -0.28 -5.73 33.99
CA ASP A 146 1.17 -5.64 33.81
C ASP A 146 1.51 -4.93 32.49
N LEU A 147 2.18 -3.78 32.61
CA LEU A 147 2.64 -2.99 31.51
C LEU A 147 3.60 -3.73 30.58
N GLN A 148 4.53 -4.52 31.15
CA GLN A 148 5.52 -5.27 30.37
C GLN A 148 4.85 -6.28 29.43
N ARG A 149 3.80 -6.90 29.89
CA ARG A 149 3.05 -7.85 29.10
C ARG A 149 2.25 -7.19 27.97
N SER A 150 1.62 -6.05 28.23
CA SER A 150 0.96 -5.26 27.19
C SER A 150 1.95 -4.84 26.12
N GLN A 151 3.19 -4.51 26.47
CA GLN A 151 4.29 -4.24 25.55
C GLN A 151 4.70 -5.47 24.74
N GLN A 152 4.83 -6.63 25.41
CA GLN A 152 5.16 -7.87 24.72
C GLN A 152 4.06 -8.28 23.75
N MET A 153 2.80 -8.16 24.13
CA MET A 153 1.66 -8.42 23.26
C MET A 153 1.66 -7.51 22.03
N PHE A 154 1.95 -6.23 22.20
CA PHE A 154 2.13 -5.29 21.10
C PHE A 154 3.25 -5.75 20.17
N ALA A 155 4.40 -6.15 20.71
CA ALA A 155 5.53 -6.63 19.94
C ALA A 155 5.17 -7.89 19.15
N ASP A 156 4.51 -8.86 19.78
CA ASP A 156 4.13 -10.13 19.17
C ASP A 156 3.10 -9.96 18.06
N LEU A 157 2.05 -9.15 18.28
CA LEU A 157 1.03 -8.85 17.27
C LEU A 157 1.62 -8.17 16.02
N ASN A 158 2.61 -7.27 16.21
CA ASN A 158 3.22 -6.55 15.10
C ASN A 158 4.37 -7.33 14.44
N ARG A 159 5.13 -8.13 15.20
CA ARG A 159 6.29 -8.89 14.70
C ARG A 159 5.90 -9.93 13.67
N TYR A 160 4.78 -10.59 13.87
CA TYR A 160 4.31 -11.67 13.01
C TYR A 160 3.26 -11.24 11.97
N ALA A 161 2.90 -9.94 11.95
CA ALA A 161 2.00 -9.40 10.95
C ALA A 161 2.67 -9.35 9.57
N ILE A 162 2.30 -10.27 8.69
CA ILE A 162 2.74 -10.28 7.30
C ILE A 162 1.88 -9.28 6.53
N ARG A 163 2.51 -8.21 6.03
CA ARG A 163 1.83 -7.28 5.11
C ARG A 163 1.76 -7.93 3.72
N PRO A 164 0.57 -8.03 3.10
CA PRO A 164 0.46 -8.46 1.72
C PRO A 164 1.36 -7.63 0.82
N SER A 165 1.94 -8.25 -0.20
CA SER A 165 2.71 -7.52 -1.19
C SER A 165 1.80 -6.51 -1.91
N ARG A 166 2.37 -5.42 -2.44
CA ARG A 166 1.60 -4.45 -3.22
C ARG A 166 0.93 -5.09 -4.43
N SER A 167 1.59 -6.04 -5.10
CA SER A 167 1.00 -6.77 -6.24
C SER A 167 -0.22 -7.57 -5.81
N LEU A 168 -0.13 -8.28 -4.68
CA LEU A 168 -1.25 -9.07 -4.15
C LEU A 168 -2.44 -8.17 -3.77
N GLY A 169 -2.18 -7.02 -3.14
CA GLY A 169 -3.22 -6.03 -2.85
C GLY A 169 -3.95 -5.56 -4.12
N LEU A 170 -3.19 -5.23 -5.18
CA LEU A 170 -3.75 -4.83 -6.47
C LEU A 170 -4.53 -5.96 -7.15
N LEU A 171 -4.06 -7.21 -7.03
CA LEU A 171 -4.70 -8.39 -7.63
C LEU A 171 -6.12 -8.59 -7.08
N TYR A 172 -6.29 -8.43 -5.77
CA TYR A 172 -7.58 -8.61 -5.09
C TYR A 172 -8.40 -7.34 -4.92
N ASP A 173 -7.86 -6.19 -5.36
CA ASP A 173 -8.63 -4.94 -5.35
C ASP A 173 -9.62 -4.91 -6.53
N HIS A 174 -10.90 -5.07 -6.19
CA HIS A 174 -12.01 -5.00 -7.14
C HIS A 174 -12.74 -3.65 -7.13
N ARG A 175 -12.33 -2.71 -6.28
CA ARG A 175 -12.94 -1.38 -6.18
C ARG A 175 -12.22 -0.37 -7.04
N ASN A 176 -10.88 -0.36 -6.99
CA ASN A 176 -10.06 0.59 -7.72
C ASN A 176 -10.02 0.28 -9.22
N ASP A 177 -10.45 1.23 -10.03
CA ASP A 177 -10.55 1.07 -11.47
C ASP A 177 -9.19 0.91 -12.15
N LEU A 178 -8.17 1.61 -11.67
CA LEU A 178 -6.81 1.44 -12.18
C LEU A 178 -6.25 0.03 -11.88
N SER A 179 -6.62 -0.58 -10.76
CA SER A 179 -6.29 -1.98 -10.45
C SER A 179 -6.96 -2.94 -11.43
N LYS A 180 -8.23 -2.68 -11.78
CA LYS A 180 -8.96 -3.47 -12.81
C LYS A 180 -8.31 -3.31 -14.18
N ILE A 181 -8.02 -2.07 -14.61
CA ILE A 181 -7.33 -1.77 -15.86
C ILE A 181 -5.99 -2.50 -15.91
N THR A 182 -5.20 -2.42 -14.84
CA THR A 182 -3.87 -3.04 -14.78
C THR A 182 -3.94 -4.56 -14.91
N LYS A 183 -4.91 -5.21 -14.28
CA LYS A 183 -5.17 -6.66 -14.44
C LYS A 183 -5.49 -7.00 -15.89
N LEU A 184 -6.37 -6.23 -16.54
CA LEU A 184 -6.72 -6.43 -17.94
C LEU A 184 -5.51 -6.26 -18.86
N VAL A 185 -4.70 -5.21 -18.63
CA VAL A 185 -3.46 -4.96 -19.38
C VAL A 185 -2.46 -6.11 -19.20
N ALA A 186 -2.23 -6.57 -17.98
CA ALA A 186 -1.32 -7.69 -17.70
C ALA A 186 -1.73 -8.99 -18.37
N LEU A 187 -3.05 -9.23 -18.54
CA LEU A 187 -3.58 -10.46 -19.13
C LEU A 187 -3.73 -10.40 -20.66
N ARG A 188 -4.01 -9.22 -21.22
CA ARG A 188 -4.37 -9.07 -22.64
C ARG A 188 -3.28 -8.48 -23.52
N SER A 189 -2.41 -7.62 -22.96
CA SER A 189 -1.32 -7.01 -23.71
C SER A 189 -0.28 -8.05 -24.12
N THR A 190 0.12 -8.02 -25.39
CA THR A 190 1.19 -8.87 -25.90
C THR A 190 2.55 -8.54 -25.29
N ALA A 191 2.72 -7.35 -24.72
CA ALA A 191 3.92 -6.97 -23.97
C ALA A 191 4.07 -7.76 -22.66
N PHE A 192 2.95 -8.07 -22.01
CA PHE A 192 2.93 -8.54 -20.61
C PHE A 192 2.42 -9.96 -20.42
N LYS A 193 1.64 -10.47 -21.37
CA LYS A 193 1.03 -11.81 -21.28
C LYS A 193 2.09 -12.87 -20.91
N ASP A 194 1.78 -13.68 -19.93
CA ASP A 194 2.57 -14.81 -19.42
C ASP A 194 3.91 -14.45 -18.72
N VAL A 195 4.34 -13.18 -18.73
CA VAL A 195 5.62 -12.74 -18.14
C VAL A 195 5.46 -11.84 -16.91
N VAL A 196 4.24 -11.73 -16.33
CA VAL A 196 3.95 -10.93 -15.14
C VAL A 196 3.84 -11.79 -13.88
N GLU A 197 4.50 -11.35 -12.81
CA GLU A 197 4.30 -11.85 -11.47
C GLU A 197 3.14 -11.08 -10.84
N MET A 198 2.05 -11.79 -10.53
CA MET A 198 0.79 -11.20 -10.09
C MET A 198 0.72 -10.99 -8.58
N GLU A 199 1.45 -11.78 -7.81
CA GLU A 199 1.32 -11.82 -6.35
C GLU A 199 2.47 -11.13 -5.62
N LYS A 200 3.71 -11.28 -6.11
CA LYS A 200 4.91 -10.73 -5.48
C LYS A 200 5.28 -9.38 -6.10
N SER A 201 5.77 -8.46 -5.26
CA SER A 201 6.28 -7.16 -5.72
C SER A 201 7.78 -7.15 -6.01
N THR A 202 8.45 -8.27 -5.78
CA THR A 202 9.88 -8.50 -6.07
C THR A 202 10.04 -9.81 -6.82
N LEU A 203 11.02 -9.85 -7.71
CA LEU A 203 11.34 -11.01 -8.53
C LEU A 203 12.70 -11.56 -8.12
N SER A 204 12.77 -12.86 -7.82
CA SER A 204 14.07 -13.54 -7.67
C SER A 204 14.78 -13.64 -9.01
N GLU A 205 16.11 -13.80 -9.01
CA GLU A 205 16.90 -13.96 -10.24
C GLU A 205 16.42 -15.14 -11.09
N ARG A 206 15.98 -16.21 -10.45
CA ARG A 206 15.48 -17.43 -11.11
C ARG A 206 14.04 -17.33 -11.61
N SER A 207 13.32 -16.23 -11.32
CA SER A 207 11.94 -16.06 -11.76
C SER A 207 11.86 -16.00 -13.29
N ARG A 208 10.93 -16.76 -13.86
CA ARG A 208 10.59 -16.69 -15.30
C ARG A 208 9.78 -15.44 -15.64
N LYS A 209 9.34 -14.68 -14.64
CA LYS A 209 8.56 -13.45 -14.83
C LYS A 209 9.51 -12.27 -15.04
N LEU A 210 9.13 -11.38 -15.95
CA LEU A 210 9.91 -10.20 -16.31
C LEU A 210 9.45 -8.96 -15.53
N PHE A 211 8.15 -8.88 -15.24
CA PHE A 211 7.51 -7.74 -14.60
C PHE A 211 6.75 -8.14 -13.35
N THR A 212 6.46 -7.18 -12.48
CA THR A 212 5.49 -7.34 -11.38
C THR A 212 4.23 -6.55 -11.69
N LEU A 213 3.07 -7.02 -11.20
CA LEU A 213 1.80 -6.30 -11.36
C LEU A 213 1.88 -4.86 -10.83
N SER A 214 2.56 -4.67 -9.69
CA SER A 214 2.75 -3.35 -9.08
C SER A 214 3.63 -2.41 -9.92
N ALA A 215 4.56 -2.94 -10.73
CA ALA A 215 5.34 -2.13 -11.66
C ALA A 215 4.50 -1.65 -12.84
N ILE A 216 3.68 -2.54 -13.42
CA ILE A 216 2.74 -2.21 -14.49
C ILE A 216 1.70 -1.20 -14.00
N TYR A 217 1.18 -1.37 -12.77
CA TYR A 217 0.27 -0.42 -12.15
C TYR A 217 0.88 1.00 -12.11
N SER A 218 2.14 1.13 -11.68
CA SER A 218 2.81 2.44 -11.65
C SER A 218 2.97 3.04 -13.06
N GLY A 219 3.24 2.21 -14.05
CA GLY A 219 3.32 2.64 -15.45
C GLY A 219 1.97 3.07 -16.01
N ASN A 220 0.90 2.31 -15.74
CA ASN A 220 -0.45 2.65 -16.16
C ASN A 220 -0.99 3.90 -15.46
N ALA A 221 -0.72 4.05 -14.15
CA ALA A 221 -1.08 5.25 -13.41
C ALA A 221 -0.50 6.51 -14.06
N ALA A 222 0.79 6.47 -14.37
CA ALA A 222 1.47 7.58 -15.03
C ALA A 222 0.97 7.81 -16.48
N LEU A 223 0.69 6.73 -17.22
CA LEU A 223 0.22 6.81 -18.61
C LEU A 223 -1.18 7.42 -18.71
N LEU A 224 -2.04 7.18 -17.73
CA LEU A 224 -3.43 7.63 -17.70
C LEU A 224 -3.63 8.92 -16.90
N GLU A 225 -2.57 9.49 -16.33
CA GLU A 225 -2.65 10.68 -15.48
C GLU A 225 -3.31 11.87 -16.21
N GLY A 226 -4.38 12.41 -15.60
CA GLY A 226 -5.12 13.55 -16.16
C GLY A 226 -5.91 13.23 -17.44
N ALA A 227 -6.02 11.96 -17.84
CA ALA A 227 -6.84 11.55 -18.98
C ALA A 227 -8.19 11.01 -18.52
N GLU A 228 -9.25 11.45 -19.16
CA GLU A 228 -10.60 10.96 -18.92
C GLU A 228 -11.00 9.94 -19.98
N PHE A 229 -11.65 8.87 -19.55
CA PHE A 229 -12.14 7.81 -20.42
C PHE A 229 -13.60 7.52 -20.12
N PRO A 230 -14.43 7.27 -21.14
CA PRO A 230 -15.84 6.96 -20.95
C PRO A 230 -16.10 5.71 -20.12
N ASN A 231 -15.17 4.74 -20.16
CA ASN A 231 -15.27 3.50 -19.42
C ASN A 231 -13.90 2.82 -19.27
N LEU A 232 -13.84 1.80 -18.41
CA LEU A 232 -12.64 1.01 -18.13
C LEU A 232 -12.07 0.29 -19.37
N GLU A 233 -12.92 -0.12 -20.29
CA GLU A 233 -12.50 -0.83 -21.47
C GLU A 233 -11.67 0.05 -22.41
N GLN A 234 -12.10 1.29 -22.61
CA GLN A 234 -11.36 2.26 -23.43
C GLN A 234 -10.03 2.66 -22.79
N ALA A 235 -10.00 2.86 -21.47
CA ALA A 235 -8.77 3.11 -20.72
C ALA A 235 -7.80 1.91 -20.84
N SER A 236 -8.30 0.68 -20.66
CA SER A 236 -7.51 -0.54 -20.82
C SER A 236 -6.98 -0.70 -22.25
N LYS A 237 -7.81 -0.43 -23.24
CA LYS A 237 -7.42 -0.49 -24.66
C LYS A 237 -6.29 0.49 -24.96
N ARG A 238 -6.37 1.73 -24.44
CA ARG A 238 -5.31 2.73 -24.59
C ARG A 238 -3.98 2.23 -24.02
N CYS A 239 -4.01 1.67 -22.80
CA CYS A 239 -2.82 1.10 -22.19
C CYS A 239 -2.25 -0.07 -23.01
N ILE A 240 -3.10 -1.00 -23.42
CA ILE A 240 -2.68 -2.18 -24.24
C ILE A 240 -2.01 -1.71 -25.53
N GLU A 241 -2.64 -0.80 -26.27
CA GLU A 241 -2.08 -0.27 -27.53
C GLU A 241 -0.71 0.38 -27.31
N PHE A 242 -0.55 1.16 -26.25
CA PHE A 242 0.73 1.80 -25.93
C PHE A 242 1.81 0.78 -25.59
N TRP A 243 1.54 -0.15 -24.66
CA TRP A 243 2.53 -1.13 -24.23
C TRP A 243 2.90 -2.14 -25.33
N ASP A 244 1.93 -2.54 -26.15
CA ASP A 244 2.17 -3.44 -27.26
C ASP A 244 3.04 -2.80 -28.34
N GLU A 245 2.83 -1.51 -28.63
CA GLU A 245 3.69 -0.78 -29.56
C GLU A 245 5.08 -0.55 -28.99
N LEU A 246 5.18 -0.24 -27.68
CA LEU A 246 6.46 -0.11 -26.98
C LEU A 246 7.26 -1.41 -27.00
N ALA A 247 6.60 -2.56 -26.82
CA ALA A 247 7.25 -3.87 -26.84
C ALA A 247 7.94 -4.18 -28.19
N ARG A 248 7.48 -3.57 -29.28
CA ARG A 248 8.15 -3.66 -30.60
C ARG A 248 9.43 -2.83 -30.66
N CYS A 249 9.61 -1.92 -29.73
CA CYS A 249 10.80 -1.08 -29.62
C CYS A 249 11.86 -1.64 -28.67
N ILE A 250 11.52 -2.67 -27.88
CA ILE A 250 12.39 -3.32 -26.89
C ILE A 250 12.45 -4.83 -27.21
N PRO A 251 13.41 -5.25 -28.03
CA PRO A 251 13.49 -6.65 -28.52
C PRO A 251 13.58 -7.70 -27.42
N GLU A 252 14.23 -7.37 -26.31
CA GLU A 252 14.48 -8.28 -25.18
C GLU A 252 13.15 -8.79 -24.56
N TRP A 253 12.08 -7.97 -24.58
CA TRP A 253 10.76 -8.43 -24.11
C TRP A 253 10.20 -9.54 -25.00
N GLY A 254 10.45 -9.45 -26.31
CA GLY A 254 10.12 -10.49 -27.28
C GLY A 254 10.95 -11.75 -27.08
N HIS A 255 12.25 -11.61 -26.85
CA HIS A 255 13.18 -12.72 -26.61
C HIS A 255 12.81 -13.52 -25.36
N VAL A 256 12.40 -12.87 -24.28
CA VAL A 256 11.92 -13.57 -23.06
C VAL A 256 10.67 -14.40 -23.37
N ARG A 257 9.71 -13.86 -24.12
CA ARG A 257 8.48 -14.60 -24.49
C ARG A 257 8.76 -15.76 -25.43
N ALA A 258 9.70 -15.58 -26.34
CA ALA A 258 10.15 -16.64 -27.23
C ALA A 258 11.08 -17.65 -26.55
N SER A 259 11.40 -17.46 -25.27
CA SER A 259 12.35 -18.29 -24.51
C SER A 259 13.76 -18.36 -25.11
N THR A 260 14.14 -17.36 -25.91
CA THR A 260 15.50 -17.20 -26.45
C THR A 260 16.42 -16.42 -25.54
N MET A 261 15.85 -15.78 -24.49
CA MET A 261 16.55 -15.10 -23.42
C MET A 261 15.78 -15.31 -22.11
N THR A 262 16.48 -15.47 -20.99
CA THR A 262 15.80 -15.63 -19.69
C THR A 262 15.37 -14.28 -19.12
N ALA A 263 14.25 -14.25 -18.42
CA ALA A 263 13.80 -13.05 -17.72
C ALA A 263 14.81 -12.57 -16.66
N GLY A 264 15.58 -13.51 -16.07
CA GLY A 264 16.66 -13.21 -15.12
C GLY A 264 17.79 -12.42 -15.77
N GLU A 265 18.27 -12.85 -16.95
CA GLU A 265 19.29 -12.14 -17.73
C GLU A 265 18.83 -10.72 -18.08
N VAL A 266 17.61 -10.57 -18.60
CA VAL A 266 17.09 -9.24 -18.95
C VAL A 266 17.03 -8.33 -17.75
N ARG A 267 16.56 -8.79 -16.58
CA ARG A 267 16.51 -7.97 -15.36
C ARG A 267 17.89 -7.65 -14.80
N ARG A 268 18.87 -8.55 -14.99
CA ARG A 268 20.23 -8.33 -14.53
C ARG A 268 20.97 -7.32 -15.41
N ASP A 269 20.80 -7.44 -16.73
CA ASP A 269 21.64 -6.73 -17.68
C ASP A 269 20.99 -5.44 -18.22
N PHE A 270 19.66 -5.30 -18.14
CA PHE A 270 18.92 -4.15 -18.68
C PHE A 270 18.00 -3.48 -17.63
N LEU A 271 17.66 -2.23 -17.88
CA LEU A 271 16.82 -1.41 -17.00
C LEU A 271 15.35 -1.36 -17.43
N HIS A 272 15.04 -1.57 -18.69
CA HIS A 272 13.70 -1.37 -19.26
C HIS A 272 12.60 -2.25 -18.66
N SER A 273 12.94 -3.31 -17.89
CA SER A 273 11.97 -4.16 -17.17
C SER A 273 11.76 -3.74 -15.71
N HIS A 274 12.54 -2.78 -15.20
CA HIS A 274 12.43 -2.32 -13.82
C HIS A 274 11.28 -1.33 -13.61
N ALA A 275 10.67 -1.35 -12.43
CA ALA A 275 9.50 -0.54 -12.08
C ALA A 275 9.72 0.97 -12.28
N ILE A 276 10.95 1.47 -12.06
CA ILE A 276 11.27 2.88 -12.30
C ILE A 276 11.13 3.22 -13.79
N VAL A 277 11.64 2.37 -14.68
CA VAL A 277 11.59 2.65 -16.12
C VAL A 277 10.17 2.49 -16.65
N LEU A 278 9.40 1.50 -16.18
CA LEU A 278 7.98 1.37 -16.57
C LEU A 278 7.18 2.62 -16.17
N GLN A 279 7.44 3.18 -14.99
CA GLN A 279 6.79 4.43 -14.58
C GLN A 279 7.24 5.61 -15.43
N ALA A 280 8.53 5.74 -15.70
CA ALA A 280 9.08 6.80 -16.56
C ALA A 280 8.57 6.71 -18.00
N LEU A 281 8.42 5.50 -18.54
CA LEU A 281 7.80 5.24 -19.85
C LEU A 281 6.31 5.64 -19.83
N GLY A 282 5.60 5.40 -18.74
CA GLY A 282 4.22 5.87 -18.56
C GLY A 282 4.12 7.40 -18.60
N ILE A 283 4.99 8.10 -17.86
CA ILE A 283 5.05 9.58 -17.85
C ILE A 283 5.32 10.13 -19.25
N ALA A 284 6.36 9.64 -19.91
CA ALA A 284 6.70 10.08 -21.26
C ALA A 284 5.61 9.70 -22.29
N GLY A 285 5.00 8.52 -22.12
CA GLY A 285 3.89 8.06 -22.95
C GLY A 285 2.64 8.90 -22.80
N ASN A 286 2.30 9.32 -21.59
CA ASN A 286 1.18 10.25 -21.32
C ASN A 286 1.35 11.54 -22.13
N GLN A 287 2.51 12.18 -22.01
CA GLN A 287 2.80 13.42 -22.75
C GLN A 287 2.79 13.16 -24.27
N LEU A 288 3.43 12.10 -24.73
CA LEU A 288 3.45 11.73 -26.16
C LEU A 288 2.04 11.58 -26.73
N LEU A 289 1.16 10.88 -26.04
CA LEU A 289 -0.21 10.63 -26.50
C LEU A 289 -1.11 11.89 -26.46
N ARG A 290 -0.79 12.84 -25.59
CA ARG A 290 -1.48 14.15 -25.50
C ARG A 290 -1.03 15.11 -26.57
N GLU A 291 0.27 15.20 -26.84
CA GLU A 291 0.83 16.18 -27.78
C GLU A 291 0.80 15.69 -29.23
N VAL A 292 0.91 14.38 -29.43
CA VAL A 292 1.03 13.78 -30.77
C VAL A 292 -0.17 12.88 -31.05
N GLN A 293 -1.25 13.48 -31.56
CA GLN A 293 -2.50 12.76 -31.86
C GLN A 293 -2.32 11.72 -32.98
N SER A 294 -1.57 12.06 -34.03
CA SER A 294 -1.24 11.13 -35.12
C SER A 294 0.27 10.95 -35.24
N GLY A 295 0.72 9.71 -35.53
CA GLY A 295 2.15 9.42 -35.68
C GLY A 295 2.93 9.13 -34.38
N TRP A 296 2.28 9.06 -33.23
CA TRP A 296 2.94 8.73 -31.96
C TRP A 296 3.66 7.36 -32.00
N ARG A 297 3.14 6.40 -32.78
CA ARG A 297 3.78 5.08 -32.97
C ARG A 297 5.13 5.21 -33.65
N GLU A 298 5.24 6.06 -34.69
CA GLU A 298 6.52 6.31 -35.36
C GLU A 298 7.51 7.00 -34.43
N ARG A 299 7.03 7.98 -33.65
CA ARG A 299 7.88 8.67 -32.67
C ARG A 299 8.36 7.71 -31.57
N LEU A 300 7.54 6.76 -31.14
CA LEU A 300 7.91 5.75 -30.16
C LEU A 300 9.09 4.88 -30.62
N LYS A 301 9.26 4.67 -31.93
CA LYS A 301 10.38 3.91 -32.51
C LYS A 301 11.75 4.52 -32.22
N LEU A 302 11.81 5.82 -31.89
CA LEU A 302 13.06 6.49 -31.50
C LEU A 302 13.67 5.87 -30.22
N LEU A 303 12.86 5.21 -29.39
CA LEU A 303 13.32 4.50 -28.19
C LEU A 303 14.27 3.33 -28.49
N LYS A 304 14.26 2.78 -29.72
CA LYS A 304 15.23 1.75 -30.17
C LYS A 304 16.68 2.24 -30.09
N GLY A 305 16.89 3.58 -30.08
CA GLY A 305 18.21 4.16 -29.98
C GLY A 305 18.65 4.45 -28.55
N ILE A 306 17.90 4.03 -27.52
CA ILE A 306 18.34 4.09 -26.12
C ILE A 306 19.10 2.82 -25.78
N ASP A 307 20.31 2.96 -25.28
CA ASP A 307 21.03 1.85 -24.66
C ASP A 307 20.52 1.64 -23.23
N TRP A 308 19.68 0.64 -23.05
CA TRP A 308 19.07 0.27 -21.78
C TRP A 308 19.97 -0.58 -20.88
N SER A 309 21.21 -0.85 -21.30
CA SER A 309 22.14 -1.65 -20.54
C SER A 309 22.47 -1.01 -19.19
N ARG A 310 22.48 -1.80 -18.14
CA ARG A 310 22.90 -1.35 -16.80
C ARG A 310 24.39 -0.97 -16.75
N SER A 311 25.19 -1.49 -17.67
CA SER A 311 26.59 -1.12 -17.82
C SER A 311 26.79 0.30 -18.35
N ASN A 312 25.77 0.92 -18.95
CA ASN A 312 25.81 2.30 -19.41
C ASN A 312 25.64 3.27 -18.22
N ALA A 313 26.60 3.26 -17.30
CA ALA A 313 26.60 4.11 -16.12
C ALA A 313 26.55 5.61 -16.49
N LYS A 314 27.19 6.01 -17.59
CA LYS A 314 27.19 7.40 -18.06
C LYS A 314 25.77 7.94 -18.29
N LEU A 315 24.87 7.12 -18.76
CA LEU A 315 23.48 7.51 -19.00
C LEU A 315 22.61 7.33 -17.75
N TRP A 316 22.82 6.24 -16.99
CA TRP A 316 21.84 5.80 -16.00
C TRP A 316 22.22 6.06 -14.55
N GLU A 317 23.52 6.25 -14.20
CA GLU A 317 23.90 6.56 -12.82
C GLU A 317 23.39 7.94 -12.40
N GLY A 318 22.83 8.05 -11.20
CA GLY A 318 22.11 9.24 -10.71
C GLY A 318 20.69 9.39 -11.29
N ARG A 319 20.30 8.57 -12.26
CA ARG A 319 18.95 8.52 -12.87
C ARG A 319 18.24 7.27 -12.43
N ALA A 320 18.19 6.24 -13.27
CA ALA A 320 17.58 4.94 -12.93
C ALA A 320 18.44 4.10 -11.97
N LEU A 321 19.73 4.37 -11.87
CA LEU A 321 20.68 3.70 -11.00
C LEU A 321 21.25 4.64 -9.94
N ILE A 322 21.50 4.09 -8.75
CA ILE A 322 22.28 4.71 -7.68
C ILE A 322 23.25 3.64 -7.15
N GLY A 323 24.55 3.87 -7.33
CA GLY A 323 25.56 2.87 -6.98
C GLY A 323 25.34 1.54 -7.68
N GLY A 324 24.96 1.58 -8.96
CA GLY A 324 24.69 0.41 -9.79
C GLY A 324 23.40 -0.34 -9.46
N ARG A 325 22.55 0.15 -8.54
CA ARG A 325 21.27 -0.46 -8.17
C ARG A 325 20.10 0.38 -8.67
N ALA A 326 19.05 -0.28 -9.20
CA ALA A 326 17.84 0.42 -9.60
C ALA A 326 17.18 1.12 -8.40
N SER A 327 16.97 2.42 -8.49
CA SER A 327 16.41 3.26 -7.43
C SER A 327 15.14 3.95 -7.93
N LYS A 328 14.05 3.84 -7.16
CA LYS A 328 12.74 4.39 -7.51
C LYS A 328 12.33 5.52 -6.55
N SER A 329 13.19 6.52 -6.36
CA SER A 329 12.77 7.77 -5.74
C SER A 329 12.02 8.64 -6.76
N SER A 330 11.22 9.61 -6.30
CA SER A 330 10.51 10.53 -7.19
C SER A 330 11.48 11.29 -8.10
N HIS A 331 12.63 11.73 -7.54
CA HIS A 331 13.68 12.41 -8.28
C HIS A 331 14.27 11.55 -9.40
N ASN A 332 14.58 10.29 -9.10
CA ASN A 332 15.11 9.34 -10.09
C ASN A 332 14.11 9.04 -11.21
N VAL A 333 12.80 8.95 -10.87
CA VAL A 333 11.75 8.76 -11.87
C VAL A 333 11.70 9.93 -12.84
N ILE A 334 11.73 11.18 -12.35
CA ILE A 334 11.76 12.39 -13.20
C ILE A 334 12.98 12.36 -14.12
N LEU A 335 14.19 12.17 -13.58
CA LEU A 335 15.41 12.12 -14.39
C LEU A 335 15.42 11.01 -15.44
N THR A 336 14.85 9.85 -15.10
CA THR A 336 14.71 8.74 -16.05
C THR A 336 13.69 9.07 -17.15
N SER A 337 12.55 9.69 -16.78
CA SER A 337 11.55 10.13 -17.77
C SER A 337 12.08 11.21 -18.69
N ASN A 338 12.95 12.11 -18.19
CA ASN A 338 13.59 13.16 -19.00
C ASN A 338 14.44 12.57 -20.14
N VAL A 339 15.20 11.52 -19.88
CA VAL A 339 15.94 10.80 -20.95
C VAL A 339 14.99 10.28 -22.01
N ILE A 340 13.89 9.66 -21.60
CA ILE A 340 12.89 9.09 -22.52
C ILE A 340 12.20 10.21 -23.32
N LYS A 341 11.78 11.28 -22.65
CA LYS A 341 11.13 12.44 -23.28
C LYS A 341 12.04 13.10 -24.33
N GLN A 342 13.29 13.36 -23.95
CA GLN A 342 14.28 13.94 -24.87
C GLN A 342 14.50 13.05 -26.09
N ARG A 343 14.55 11.72 -25.89
CA ARG A 343 14.67 10.77 -27.01
C ARG A 343 13.45 10.76 -27.91
N LEU A 344 12.27 10.99 -27.34
CA LEU A 344 11.01 11.11 -28.08
C LEU A 344 10.81 12.51 -28.70
N ASN A 345 11.77 13.43 -28.61
CA ASN A 345 11.66 14.83 -29.00
C ASN A 345 10.46 15.54 -28.34
N LEU A 346 10.23 15.26 -27.05
CA LEU A 346 9.24 15.93 -26.22
C LEU A 346 9.92 17.01 -25.36
N ASP A 347 9.22 18.11 -25.13
CA ASP A 347 9.71 19.17 -24.28
C ASP A 347 9.62 18.80 -22.79
N LEU A 348 10.62 19.20 -22.03
CA LEU A 348 10.58 19.04 -20.57
C LEU A 348 9.76 20.20 -19.97
N GLY A 349 8.92 19.89 -18.98
CA GLY A 349 8.24 20.89 -18.18
C GLY A 349 9.20 21.71 -17.32
N PRO A 350 8.75 22.84 -16.72
CA PRO A 350 9.62 23.70 -15.91
C PRO A 350 10.30 22.98 -14.75
N ASP A 351 9.57 22.15 -14.02
CA ASP A 351 10.11 21.37 -12.88
C ASP A 351 11.08 20.28 -13.35
N GLU A 352 10.79 19.61 -14.44
CA GLU A 352 11.64 18.60 -15.04
C GLU A 352 12.98 19.20 -15.53
N ARG A 353 12.93 20.38 -16.15
CA ARG A 353 14.13 21.14 -16.56
C ARG A 353 14.97 21.50 -15.35
N ARG A 354 14.35 22.04 -14.29
CA ARG A 354 15.05 22.40 -13.05
C ARG A 354 15.79 21.19 -12.45
N VAL A 355 15.14 20.05 -12.40
CA VAL A 355 15.73 18.80 -11.89
C VAL A 355 16.88 18.33 -12.81
N GLU A 356 16.69 18.39 -14.11
CA GLU A 356 17.70 18.02 -15.12
C GLU A 356 18.95 18.93 -15.04
N ASP A 357 18.75 20.24 -14.92
CA ASP A 357 19.84 21.20 -14.83
C ASP A 357 20.60 21.08 -13.51
N ALA A 358 19.92 20.79 -12.42
CA ALA A 358 20.54 20.50 -11.13
C ALA A 358 21.40 19.23 -11.20
N PHE A 359 20.89 18.18 -11.82
CA PHE A 359 21.62 16.93 -12.05
C PHE A 359 22.88 17.15 -12.87
N LYS A 360 22.80 17.88 -13.99
CA LYS A 360 23.96 18.19 -14.85
C LYS A 360 25.01 18.99 -14.13
N ARG A 361 24.64 19.94 -13.29
CA ARG A 361 25.58 20.73 -12.48
C ARG A 361 26.30 19.89 -11.42
N GLY A 362 25.56 18.97 -10.74
CA GLY A 362 26.16 18.07 -9.76
C GLY A 362 27.11 17.04 -10.39
N ALA A 363 26.80 16.54 -11.58
CA ALA A 363 27.67 15.63 -12.33
C ALA A 363 28.95 16.28 -12.83
N HIS A 364 29.02 17.61 -12.91
CA HIS A 364 30.24 18.38 -13.31
C HIS A 364 31.04 18.88 -12.11
N GLY A 365 30.50 18.82 -10.88
CA GLY A 365 31.13 19.29 -9.65
C GLY A 365 32.09 18.31 -8.99
N ASP A 366 31.99 17.02 -9.28
CA ASP A 366 32.85 15.97 -8.70
C ASP A 366 34.11 15.68 -9.54
N GLY A 367 34.42 16.53 -10.52
CA GLY A 367 35.56 16.37 -11.47
C GLY A 367 36.67 17.41 -11.36
N THR A 368 36.75 18.14 -10.21
CA THR A 368 37.88 19.08 -9.97
C THR A 368 38.59 18.78 -8.66
#